data_e5080e0a3bf5c85a17b51bc1d09f3c22
#
_entry.id   e5080e0a3bf5c85a17b51bc1d09f3c22
#
_cell.length_a   1.000
_cell.length_b   1.000
_cell.length_c   1.000
_cell.angle_alpha   90.00
_cell.angle_beta   90.00
_cell.angle_gamma   90.00
#
_symmetry.space_group_name_H-M   'P 1'
#
loop_
_entity.id
_entity.type
_entity.pdbx_description
1 polymer ?
#
loop_
_entity_poly.entity_id
_entity_poly.type
_entity_poly.pdbx_seq_one_letter_code
_entity_poly.pdbx_strand_id
1 'polypeptide(L)'
;MIFPRFQCLTTDLSDVSHAEQTRAFCGAGARWVQIRSKSLSFSEYLIAAQSSARVCQEFGALFIVNDSPDVALRAQADGVHLG
;
A
#
# COMPACT_ATOMS: atom_id res chain seq x y z
N MET A 1 -22.29 -0.25 15.05
CA MET A 1 -21.55 0.77 14.26
C MET A 1 -21.01 0.17 12.99
N ILE A 2 -21.17 0.86 11.89
CA ILE A 2 -20.68 0.40 10.60
C ILE A 2 -19.45 1.25 10.25
N PHE A 3 -18.35 0.59 10.01
CA PHE A 3 -17.16 1.28 9.56
C PHE A 3 -17.21 1.44 8.05
N PRO A 4 -16.87 2.62 7.55
CA PRO A 4 -16.81 2.81 6.11
C PRO A 4 -15.77 1.84 5.54
N ARG A 5 -16.13 1.22 4.44
CA ARG A 5 -15.22 0.34 3.75
C ARG A 5 -14.49 1.11 2.67
N PHE A 6 -13.83 2.16 3.05
CA PHE A 6 -13.07 2.84 2.04
C PHE A 6 -11.64 2.35 2.08
N GLN A 7 -11.11 2.25 0.91
CA GLN A 7 -9.77 1.83 0.66
C GLN A 7 -8.98 3.06 0.25
N CYS A 8 -7.85 3.26 0.92
CA CYS A 8 -6.97 4.36 0.57
C CYS A 8 -5.96 3.87 -0.45
N LEU A 9 -5.87 4.57 -1.57
CA LEU A 9 -4.95 4.22 -2.65
C LEU A 9 -3.78 5.19 -2.65
N THR A 10 -2.57 4.66 -2.66
CA THR A 10 -1.41 5.52 -2.89
C THR A 10 -1.26 5.79 -4.38
N THR A 11 -0.54 6.84 -4.72
CA THR A 11 -0.33 7.21 -6.11
C THR A 11 1.11 7.71 -6.29
N ASP A 12 1.55 7.78 -7.54
CA ASP A 12 2.89 8.28 -7.84
C ASP A 12 2.91 9.79 -7.67
N LEU A 13 3.64 10.24 -6.66
CA LEU A 13 3.85 11.65 -6.36
C LEU A 13 5.34 11.93 -6.31
N SER A 14 5.75 13.09 -6.78
CA SER A 14 7.18 13.43 -6.82
C SER A 14 7.78 13.69 -5.44
N ASP A 15 6.97 14.21 -4.51
CA ASP A 15 7.46 14.68 -3.22
C ASP A 15 7.11 13.80 -2.03
N VAL A 16 6.21 12.83 -2.22
CA VAL A 16 5.73 11.99 -1.12
C VAL A 16 5.77 10.55 -1.56
N SER A 17 6.58 9.73 -0.90
CA SER A 17 6.70 8.32 -1.23
C SER A 17 5.41 7.56 -0.93
N HIS A 18 5.28 6.37 -1.51
CA HIS A 18 4.13 5.50 -1.22
C HIS A 18 4.08 5.13 0.27
N ALA A 19 5.24 4.90 0.89
CA ALA A 19 5.29 4.59 2.32
C ALA A 19 4.87 5.78 3.17
N GLU A 20 5.26 6.99 2.80
CA GLU A 20 4.83 8.20 3.49
C GLU A 20 3.32 8.42 3.37
N GLN A 21 2.77 8.18 2.18
CA GLN A 21 1.32 8.25 1.98
C GLN A 21 0.61 7.21 2.83
N THR A 22 1.14 5.98 2.87
CA THR A 22 0.59 4.90 3.68
C THR A 22 0.57 5.29 5.16
N ARG A 23 1.65 5.88 5.65
CA ARG A 23 1.72 6.33 7.04
C ARG A 23 0.69 7.43 7.32
N ALA A 24 0.51 8.35 6.40
CA ALA A 24 -0.49 9.39 6.55
C ALA A 24 -1.91 8.81 6.60
N PHE A 25 -2.21 7.86 5.71
CA PHE A 25 -3.52 7.20 5.73
C PHE A 25 -3.75 6.45 7.04
N CYS A 26 -2.78 5.65 7.46
CA CYS A 26 -2.91 4.87 8.68
C CYS A 26 -3.02 5.77 9.91
N GLY A 27 -2.24 6.86 9.94
CA GLY A 27 -2.32 7.83 11.02
C GLY A 27 -3.67 8.51 11.10
N ALA A 28 -4.37 8.63 9.98
CA ALA A 28 -5.73 9.17 9.93
C ALA A 28 -6.81 8.12 10.21
N GLY A 29 -6.41 6.87 10.50
CA GLY A 29 -7.35 5.82 10.86
C GLY A 29 -7.68 4.84 9.75
N ALA A 30 -6.99 4.89 8.61
CA ALA A 30 -7.22 3.93 7.55
C ALA A 30 -6.86 2.52 8.00
N ARG A 31 -7.72 1.55 7.66
CA ARG A 31 -7.52 0.15 8.01
C ARG A 31 -7.22 -0.70 6.79
N TRP A 32 -7.17 -0.12 5.64
CA TRP A 32 -7.00 -0.81 4.37
C TRP A 32 -6.31 0.13 3.39
N VAL A 33 -5.09 -0.20 3.01
CA VAL A 33 -4.30 0.62 2.09
C VAL A 33 -3.89 -0.23 0.90
N GLN A 34 -4.05 0.31 -0.30
CA GLN A 34 -3.57 -0.33 -1.51
C GLN A 34 -2.48 0.54 -2.13
N ILE A 35 -1.33 -0.07 -2.41
CA ILE A 35 -0.29 0.60 -3.18
C ILE A 35 -0.57 0.43 -4.67
N ARG A 36 -0.46 1.53 -5.40
CA ARG A 36 -0.67 1.53 -6.85
C ARG A 36 0.34 2.45 -7.50
N SER A 37 1.02 1.94 -8.52
CA SER A 37 1.98 2.74 -9.28
C SER A 37 1.88 2.41 -10.75
N LYS A 38 2.03 3.44 -11.58
CA LYS A 38 2.08 3.30 -13.03
C LYS A 38 3.48 3.60 -13.57
N SER A 39 4.33 4.22 -12.77
CA SER A 39 5.61 4.72 -13.25
C SER A 39 6.82 4.01 -12.65
N LEU A 40 6.68 3.34 -11.52
CA LEU A 40 7.81 2.68 -10.86
C LEU A 40 8.22 1.42 -11.59
N SER A 41 9.53 1.19 -11.67
CA SER A 41 10.07 -0.08 -12.13
C SER A 41 9.69 -1.19 -11.15
N PHE A 42 9.91 -2.45 -11.54
CA PHE A 42 9.63 -3.58 -10.66
C PHE A 42 10.38 -3.44 -9.33
N SER A 43 11.69 -3.17 -9.37
CA SER A 43 12.49 -3.06 -8.15
C SER A 43 12.05 -1.89 -7.28
N GLU A 44 11.73 -0.76 -7.89
CA GLU A 44 11.23 0.40 -7.15
C GLU A 44 9.89 0.11 -6.50
N TYR A 45 9.01 -0.56 -7.24
CA TYR A 45 7.69 -0.91 -6.74
C TYR A 45 7.80 -1.90 -5.58
N LEU A 46 8.70 -2.89 -5.71
CA LEU A 46 8.92 -3.85 -4.64
C LEU A 46 9.41 -3.17 -3.36
N ILE A 47 10.37 -2.27 -3.47
CA ILE A 47 10.89 -1.54 -2.30
C ILE A 47 9.78 -0.69 -1.67
N ALA A 48 9.01 0.01 -2.49
CA ALA A 48 7.91 0.82 -2.01
C ALA A 48 6.85 -0.04 -1.32
N ALA A 49 6.55 -1.21 -1.87
CA ALA A 49 5.58 -2.13 -1.30
C ALA A 49 6.07 -2.70 0.04
N GLN A 50 7.33 -3.08 0.11
CA GLN A 50 7.90 -3.60 1.36
C GLN A 50 7.87 -2.54 2.47
N SER A 51 8.22 -1.31 2.14
CA SER A 51 8.19 -0.21 3.12
C SER A 51 6.76 0.09 3.57
N SER A 52 5.82 0.11 2.63
CA SER A 52 4.41 0.37 2.95
C SER A 52 3.80 -0.76 3.76
N ALA A 53 4.17 -2.00 3.47
CA ALA A 53 3.70 -3.16 4.24
C ALA A 53 4.10 -3.06 5.70
N ARG A 54 5.33 -2.60 5.97
CA ARG A 54 5.79 -2.41 7.35
C ARG A 54 4.97 -1.36 8.08
N VAL A 55 4.63 -0.27 7.40
CA VAL A 55 3.80 0.77 7.99
C VAL A 55 2.42 0.19 8.35
N CYS A 56 1.82 -0.54 7.42
CA CYS A 56 0.52 -1.17 7.70
C CYS A 56 0.60 -2.13 8.89
N GLN A 57 1.69 -2.89 9.01
CA GLN A 57 1.89 -3.77 10.16
C GLN A 57 1.92 -3.01 11.46
N GLU A 58 2.62 -1.88 11.50
CA GLU A 58 2.69 -1.05 12.70
C GLU A 58 1.32 -0.59 13.16
N PHE A 59 0.44 -0.29 12.22
CA PHE A 59 -0.89 0.25 12.53
C PHE A 59 -1.99 -0.81 12.56
N GLY A 60 -1.67 -2.06 12.24
CA GLY A 60 -2.67 -3.11 12.16
C GLY A 60 -3.61 -2.96 10.97
N ALA A 61 -3.16 -2.35 9.89
CA ALA A 61 -3.95 -2.15 8.68
C ALA A 61 -3.67 -3.25 7.66
N LEU A 62 -4.65 -3.55 6.83
CA LEU A 62 -4.48 -4.46 5.70
C LEU A 62 -3.73 -3.76 4.57
N PHE A 63 -2.84 -4.49 3.93
CA PHE A 63 -2.04 -3.97 2.83
C PHE A 63 -2.26 -4.78 1.57
N ILE A 64 -2.64 -4.10 0.49
CA ILE A 64 -2.96 -4.70 -0.80
C ILE A 64 -2.02 -4.13 -1.86
N VAL A 65 -1.55 -4.98 -2.75
CA VAL A 65 -0.72 -4.56 -3.89
C VAL A 65 -1.56 -4.59 -5.16
N ASN A 66 -1.50 -3.51 -5.93
CA ASN A 66 -2.20 -3.43 -7.21
C ASN A 66 -1.36 -4.05 -8.31
N ASP A 67 -1.98 -4.93 -9.11
CA ASP A 67 -1.48 -5.46 -10.38
C ASP A 67 -0.26 -6.38 -10.34
N SER A 68 0.37 -6.63 -9.23
CA SER A 68 1.56 -7.48 -9.21
C SER A 68 1.49 -8.55 -8.13
N PRO A 69 1.08 -9.78 -8.50
CA PRO A 69 1.12 -10.89 -7.54
C PRO A 69 2.53 -11.16 -7.02
N ASP A 70 3.55 -10.97 -7.85
CA ASP A 70 4.93 -11.20 -7.47
C ASP A 70 5.38 -10.21 -6.39
N VAL A 71 5.07 -8.92 -6.57
CA VAL A 71 5.37 -7.91 -5.55
C VAL A 71 4.57 -8.18 -4.28
N ALA A 72 3.30 -8.55 -4.40
CA ALA A 72 2.46 -8.87 -3.25
C ALA A 72 3.07 -10.00 -2.43
N LEU A 73 3.52 -11.06 -3.09
CA LEU A 73 4.13 -12.19 -2.41
C LEU A 73 5.43 -11.79 -1.71
N ARG A 74 6.30 -11.09 -2.41
CA ARG A 74 7.61 -10.69 -1.87
C ARG A 74 7.50 -9.66 -0.75
N ALA A 75 6.51 -8.79 -0.82
CA ALA A 75 6.27 -7.78 0.22
C ALA A 75 5.43 -8.34 1.37
N GLN A 76 4.98 -9.57 1.27
CA GLN A 76 4.10 -10.20 2.27
C GLN A 76 2.83 -9.38 2.48
N ALA A 77 2.24 -8.93 1.39
CA ALA A 77 0.98 -8.21 1.42
C ALA A 77 -0.16 -9.15 1.84
N ASP A 78 -1.24 -8.56 2.34
CA ASP A 78 -2.43 -9.33 2.70
C ASP A 78 -3.22 -9.78 1.48
N GLY A 79 -3.05 -9.08 0.36
CA GLY A 79 -3.72 -9.45 -0.87
C GLY A 79 -3.20 -8.70 -2.08
N VAL A 80 -3.75 -9.03 -3.24
CA VAL A 80 -3.42 -8.40 -4.50
C VAL A 80 -4.73 -8.07 -5.23
N HIS A 81 -4.77 -6.90 -5.85
CA HIS A 81 -5.90 -6.48 -6.66
C HIS A 81 -5.48 -6.51 -8.14
N LEU A 82 -6.14 -7.35 -8.92
CA LEU A 82 -5.91 -7.48 -10.36
C LEU A 82 -6.99 -6.69 -11.09
N GLY A 83 -6.55 -5.69 -11.79
CA GLY A 83 -7.48 -4.78 -12.45
C GLY A 83 -7.89 -5.19 -13.83
#